data_b41ab212b112af6203065b497c947b49
#
_entry.id   b41ab212b112af6203065b497c947b49
#
_cell.length_a   1.000
_cell.length_b   1.000
_cell.length_c   1.000
_cell.angle_alpha   90.00
_cell.angle_beta   90.00
_cell.angle_gamma   90.00
#
_symmetry.space_group_name_H-M   'P 1'
#
loop_
_entity.id
_entity.type
_entity.pdbx_description
1 polymer ?
#
loop_
_entity_poly.entity_id
_entity_poly.type
_entity_poly.pdbx_seq_one_letter_code
_entity_poly.pdbx_strand_id
1 'polypeptide(L)'
;MSKLVIFDLDDTLLCADSEFHFTKYIVKQGMLDKDFYLEKIKAFDKDYRSGNLNFNDYMRFLLYPLIGKTKKEVDLLVTSFINSSKDILIDDLTLELLEKHKKDDLLIASGALDFIVQGFANYFGVDEFIGTKTEFV
;
A
#
# COMPACT_ATOMS: atom_id res chain seq x y z
N MET A 1 12.16 29.43 0.34
CA MET A 1 10.88 29.12 1.01
C MET A 1 10.40 27.74 0.55
N SER A 2 10.15 26.82 1.50
CA SER A 2 9.65 25.50 1.17
C SER A 2 8.16 25.56 0.80
N LYS A 3 7.72 24.59 0.00
CA LYS A 3 6.31 24.40 -0.34
C LYS A 3 5.83 23.11 0.28
N LEU A 4 4.51 22.99 0.42
CA LEU A 4 3.89 21.69 0.69
C LEU A 4 3.66 21.01 -0.65
N VAL A 5 4.21 19.81 -0.80
CA VAL A 5 4.03 18.98 -2.00
C VAL A 5 3.33 17.69 -1.58
N ILE A 6 2.18 17.42 -2.19
CA ILE A 6 1.35 16.26 -1.89
C ILE A 6 1.46 15.27 -3.03
N PHE A 7 1.83 14.03 -2.73
CA PHE A 7 1.90 12.94 -3.68
C PHE A 7 0.82 11.90 -3.39
N ASP A 8 0.17 11.40 -4.42
CA ASP A 8 -0.56 10.15 -4.37
C ASP A 8 0.44 8.98 -4.36
N LEU A 9 0.03 7.81 -3.90
CA LEU A 9 0.90 6.64 -3.82
C LEU A 9 0.73 5.72 -5.03
N ASP A 10 -0.44 5.06 -5.13
CA ASP A 10 -0.71 4.08 -6.18
C ASP A 10 -0.73 4.74 -7.56
N ASP A 11 -0.06 4.13 -8.54
CA ASP A 11 0.04 4.64 -9.91
C ASP A 11 0.62 6.07 -10.02
N THR A 12 1.28 6.55 -8.98
CA THR A 12 1.98 7.84 -8.95
C THR A 12 3.43 7.67 -8.47
N LEU A 13 3.64 7.48 -7.17
CA LEU A 13 4.96 7.12 -6.64
C LEU A 13 5.28 5.65 -6.90
N LEU A 14 4.26 4.80 -6.98
CA LEU A 14 4.36 3.40 -7.35
C LEU A 14 3.86 3.20 -8.78
N CYS A 15 4.42 2.20 -9.46
CA CYS A 15 4.01 1.81 -10.81
C CYS A 15 2.71 1.00 -10.85
N ALA A 16 2.13 0.66 -9.69
CA ALA A 16 0.98 -0.22 -9.58
C ALA A 16 0.21 0.00 -8.28
N ASP A 17 -0.81 -0.81 -8.05
CA ASP A 17 -1.65 -0.80 -6.85
C ASP A 17 -0.96 -1.52 -5.69
N SER A 18 -0.73 -0.81 -4.60
CA SER A 18 -0.01 -1.33 -3.43
C SER A 18 -0.76 -2.44 -2.71
N GLU A 19 -2.08 -2.30 -2.54
CA GLU A 19 -2.90 -3.29 -1.82
C GLU A 19 -2.99 -4.61 -2.57
N PHE A 20 -3.12 -4.56 -3.89
CA PHE A 20 -3.12 -5.73 -4.74
C PHE A 20 -1.80 -6.51 -4.61
N HIS A 21 -0.68 -5.81 -4.71
CA HIS A 21 0.64 -6.44 -4.60
C HIS A 21 0.93 -6.93 -3.18
N PHE A 22 0.48 -6.21 -2.16
CA PHE A 22 0.60 -6.65 -0.77
C PHE A 22 -0.17 -7.95 -0.53
N THR A 23 -1.41 -8.04 -1.02
CA THR A 23 -2.22 -9.26 -0.87
C THR A 23 -1.56 -10.45 -1.58
N LYS A 24 -1.02 -10.23 -2.77
CA LYS A 24 -0.26 -11.28 -3.49
C LYS A 24 0.97 -11.73 -2.70
N TYR A 25 1.67 -10.79 -2.07
CA TYR A 25 2.81 -11.10 -1.22
C TYR A 25 2.41 -11.99 -0.04
N ILE A 26 1.33 -11.63 0.66
CA ILE A 26 0.81 -12.42 1.80
C ILE A 26 0.48 -13.85 1.36
N VAL A 27 -0.16 -14.01 0.21
CA VAL A 27 -0.49 -15.32 -0.35
C VAL A 27 0.77 -16.12 -0.64
N LYS A 28 1.80 -15.52 -1.20
CA LYS A 28 3.09 -16.17 -1.47
C LYS A 28 3.80 -16.61 -0.20
N GLN A 29 3.57 -15.94 0.92
CA GLN A 29 4.13 -16.33 2.21
C GLN A 29 3.41 -17.51 2.85
N GLY A 30 2.39 -18.07 2.18
CA GLY A 30 1.64 -19.22 2.67
C GLY A 30 0.68 -18.92 3.81
N MET A 31 0.36 -17.66 4.03
CA MET A 31 -0.54 -17.25 5.11
C MET A 31 -2.01 -17.53 4.80
N LEU A 32 -2.33 -17.80 3.53
CA LEU A 32 -3.70 -17.98 3.05
C LEU A 32 -3.75 -18.96 1.89
N ASP A 33 -4.94 -19.53 1.65
CA ASP A 33 -5.18 -20.38 0.47
C ASP A 33 -5.00 -19.57 -0.81
N LYS A 34 -4.06 -20.00 -1.64
CA LYS A 34 -3.64 -19.29 -2.83
C LYS A 34 -4.76 -19.14 -3.87
N ASP A 35 -5.44 -20.21 -4.19
CA ASP A 35 -6.43 -20.22 -5.27
C ASP A 35 -7.66 -19.39 -4.90
N PHE A 36 -8.15 -19.54 -3.67
CA PHE A 36 -9.26 -18.76 -3.15
C PHE A 36 -8.96 -17.25 -3.20
N TYR A 37 -7.79 -16.83 -2.71
CA TYR A 37 -7.43 -15.43 -2.64
C TYR A 37 -7.16 -14.81 -4.02
N LEU A 38 -6.54 -15.55 -4.92
CA LEU A 38 -6.29 -15.05 -6.28
C LEU A 38 -7.61 -14.85 -7.04
N GLU A 39 -8.59 -15.73 -6.85
CA GLU A 39 -9.92 -15.53 -7.43
C GLU A 39 -10.62 -14.30 -6.87
N LYS A 40 -10.56 -14.11 -5.56
CA LYS A 40 -11.14 -12.92 -4.89
C LYS A 40 -10.50 -11.63 -5.37
N ILE A 41 -9.18 -11.60 -5.50
CA ILE A 41 -8.44 -10.44 -6.00
C ILE A 41 -8.94 -10.07 -7.40
N LYS A 42 -9.08 -11.05 -8.28
CA LYS A 42 -9.58 -10.83 -9.65
C LYS A 42 -11.00 -10.30 -9.66
N ALA A 43 -11.86 -10.83 -8.81
CA ALA A 43 -13.26 -10.40 -8.69
C ALA A 43 -13.35 -8.94 -8.21
N PHE A 44 -12.57 -8.58 -7.19
CA PHE A 44 -12.54 -7.20 -6.68
C PHE A 44 -11.95 -6.23 -7.70
N ASP A 45 -10.91 -6.61 -8.42
CA ASP A 45 -10.34 -5.78 -9.49
C ASP A 45 -11.38 -5.50 -10.58
N LYS A 46 -12.14 -6.53 -10.99
CA LYS A 46 -13.21 -6.38 -11.96
C LYS A 46 -14.30 -5.44 -11.45
N ASP A 47 -14.74 -5.59 -10.21
CA ASP A 47 -15.74 -4.74 -9.59
C ASP A 47 -15.27 -3.28 -9.50
N TYR A 48 -14.02 -3.08 -9.13
CA TYR A 48 -13.41 -1.74 -9.10
C TYR A 48 -13.44 -1.07 -10.47
N ARG A 49 -13.02 -1.80 -11.51
CA ARG A 49 -12.97 -1.26 -12.89
C ARG A 49 -14.37 -0.97 -13.46
N SER A 50 -15.38 -1.72 -13.06
CA SER A 50 -16.76 -1.53 -13.49
C SER A 50 -17.54 -0.53 -12.64
N GLY A 51 -16.93 0.01 -11.58
CA GLY A 51 -17.58 0.95 -10.67
C GLY A 51 -18.55 0.33 -9.67
N ASN A 52 -18.52 -1.00 -9.54
CA ASN A 52 -19.46 -1.77 -8.68
C ASN A 52 -18.80 -2.29 -7.38
N LEU A 53 -17.64 -1.76 -7.01
CA LEU A 53 -16.92 -2.24 -5.84
C LEU A 53 -17.69 -1.93 -4.54
N ASN A 54 -17.97 -2.96 -3.74
CA ASN A 54 -18.41 -2.78 -2.35
C ASN A 54 -17.17 -2.55 -1.48
N PHE A 55 -16.98 -1.33 -1.04
CA PHE A 55 -15.80 -0.92 -0.27
C PHE A 55 -15.65 -1.71 1.03
N ASN A 56 -16.76 -1.93 1.76
CA ASN A 56 -16.69 -2.65 3.03
C ASN A 56 -16.28 -4.11 2.85
N ASP A 57 -16.78 -4.79 1.83
CA ASP A 57 -16.41 -6.17 1.53
C ASP A 57 -14.95 -6.27 1.13
N TYR A 58 -14.47 -5.31 0.35
CA TYR A 58 -13.08 -5.24 -0.07
C TYR A 58 -12.15 -5.03 1.13
N MET A 59 -12.50 -4.11 2.02
CA MET A 59 -11.71 -3.86 3.24
C MET A 59 -11.66 -5.08 4.15
N ARG A 60 -12.78 -5.78 4.33
CA ARG A 60 -12.81 -7.02 5.11
C ARG A 60 -11.91 -8.08 4.51
N PHE A 61 -11.91 -8.20 3.20
CA PHE A 61 -11.04 -9.13 2.49
C PHE A 61 -9.56 -8.81 2.73
N LEU A 62 -9.17 -7.53 2.56
CA LEU A 62 -7.79 -7.10 2.75
C LEU A 62 -7.29 -7.31 4.17
N LEU A 63 -8.15 -7.07 5.17
CA LEU A 63 -7.78 -7.12 6.58
C LEU A 63 -7.87 -8.53 7.16
N TYR A 64 -8.60 -9.44 6.53
CA TYR A 64 -8.83 -10.78 7.06
C TYR A 64 -7.54 -11.52 7.45
N PRO A 65 -6.50 -11.57 6.61
CA PRO A 65 -5.26 -12.27 6.96
C PRO A 65 -4.48 -11.62 8.10
N LEU A 66 -4.81 -10.39 8.45
CA LEU A 66 -4.11 -9.61 9.47
C LEU A 66 -4.81 -9.61 10.83
N ILE A 67 -6.01 -10.20 10.91
CA ILE A 67 -6.77 -10.28 12.16
C ILE A 67 -5.94 -11.01 13.22
N GLY A 68 -5.86 -10.43 14.43
CA GLY A 68 -5.10 -10.97 15.55
C GLY A 68 -3.63 -10.58 15.56
N LYS A 69 -3.13 -9.91 14.54
CA LYS A 69 -1.75 -9.43 14.51
C LYS A 69 -1.64 -8.06 15.18
N THR A 70 -0.51 -7.85 15.85
CA THR A 70 -0.20 -6.54 16.45
C THR A 70 0.24 -5.56 15.36
N LYS A 71 0.21 -4.26 15.68
CA LYS A 71 0.72 -3.23 14.77
C LYS A 71 2.19 -3.50 14.39
N LYS A 72 3.01 -3.90 15.35
CA LYS A 72 4.42 -4.23 15.10
C LYS A 72 4.57 -5.38 14.10
N GLU A 73 3.76 -6.44 14.25
CA GLU A 73 3.78 -7.58 13.32
C GLU A 73 3.38 -7.15 11.91
N VAL A 74 2.34 -6.32 11.78
CA VAL A 74 1.89 -5.79 10.49
C VAL A 74 2.95 -4.88 9.87
N ASP A 75 3.56 -4.01 10.66
CA ASP A 75 4.62 -3.11 10.17
C ASP A 75 5.83 -3.90 9.66
N LEU A 76 6.22 -4.97 10.34
CA LEU A 76 7.30 -5.85 9.88
C LEU A 76 6.93 -6.56 8.57
N LEU A 77 5.68 -6.99 8.45
CA LEU A 77 5.18 -7.63 7.24
C LEU A 77 5.21 -6.68 6.05
N VAL A 78 4.79 -5.43 6.25
CA VAL A 78 4.84 -4.38 5.22
C VAL A 78 6.28 -4.08 4.82
N THR A 79 7.19 -3.97 5.78
CA THR A 79 8.61 -3.74 5.50
C THR A 79 9.19 -4.86 4.64
N SER A 80 8.90 -6.11 4.97
CA SER A 80 9.34 -7.27 4.18
C SER A 80 8.75 -7.25 2.77
N PHE A 81 7.48 -6.89 2.66
CA PHE A 81 6.79 -6.72 1.36
C PHE A 81 7.51 -5.68 0.50
N ILE A 82 7.77 -4.49 1.05
CA ILE A 82 8.44 -3.41 0.30
C ILE A 82 9.82 -3.85 -0.15
N ASN A 83 10.60 -4.48 0.72
CA ASN A 83 11.94 -4.95 0.39
C ASN A 83 11.93 -5.98 -0.75
N SER A 84 10.92 -6.83 -0.83
CA SER A 84 10.82 -7.84 -1.90
C SER A 84 10.19 -7.31 -3.18
N SER A 85 9.46 -6.20 -3.13
CA SER A 85 8.66 -5.69 -4.26
C SER A 85 9.13 -4.35 -4.81
N LYS A 86 10.08 -3.69 -4.16
CA LYS A 86 10.52 -2.33 -4.52
C LYS A 86 11.02 -2.22 -5.97
N ASP A 87 11.70 -3.23 -6.48
CA ASP A 87 12.25 -3.20 -7.84
C ASP A 87 11.15 -3.25 -8.91
N ILE A 88 9.99 -3.82 -8.56
CA ILE A 88 8.82 -3.88 -9.44
C ILE A 88 7.94 -2.63 -9.29
N LEU A 89 7.80 -2.13 -8.05
CA LEU A 89 6.85 -1.06 -7.73
C LEU A 89 7.40 0.35 -7.86
N ILE A 90 8.72 0.52 -7.71
CA ILE A 90 9.35 1.84 -7.63
C ILE A 90 10.36 1.96 -8.77
N ASP A 91 10.19 2.98 -9.62
CA ASP A 91 11.12 3.25 -10.71
C ASP A 91 12.03 4.45 -10.42
N ASP A 92 13.00 4.67 -11.32
CA ASP A 92 13.98 5.75 -11.18
C ASP A 92 13.33 7.14 -11.26
N LEU A 93 12.23 7.28 -12.01
CA LEU A 93 11.52 8.56 -12.13
C LEU A 93 10.93 9.00 -10.79
N THR A 94 10.41 8.06 -10.00
CA THR A 94 9.94 8.34 -8.64
C THR A 94 11.07 8.86 -7.76
N LEU A 95 12.23 8.21 -7.82
CA LEU A 95 13.39 8.61 -7.01
C LEU A 95 13.90 9.99 -7.42
N GLU A 96 13.93 10.29 -8.71
CA GLU A 96 14.30 11.62 -9.22
C GLU A 96 13.31 12.69 -8.77
N LEU A 97 12.00 12.38 -8.81
CA LEU A 97 10.95 13.28 -8.39
C LEU A 97 11.08 13.65 -6.90
N LEU A 98 11.31 12.66 -6.06
CA LEU A 98 11.50 12.87 -4.62
C LEU A 98 12.76 13.68 -4.35
N GLU A 99 13.85 13.40 -5.05
CA GLU A 99 15.10 14.17 -4.92
C GLU A 99 14.91 15.63 -5.30
N LYS A 100 14.12 15.89 -6.35
CA LYS A 100 13.80 17.27 -6.79
C LYS A 100 13.08 18.07 -5.70
N HIS A 101 12.27 17.42 -4.88
CA HIS A 101 11.46 18.05 -3.83
C HIS A 101 11.98 17.83 -2.41
N LYS A 102 13.22 17.36 -2.26
CA LYS A 102 13.77 16.98 -0.94
C LYS A 102 13.82 18.12 0.09
N LYS A 103 13.78 19.37 -0.37
CA LYS A 103 13.78 20.55 0.50
C LYS A 103 12.39 21.09 0.80
N ASP A 104 11.37 20.51 0.17
CA ASP A 104 9.98 20.88 0.40
C ASP A 104 9.38 20.03 1.52
N ASP A 105 8.24 20.48 2.05
CA ASP A 105 7.44 19.68 2.97
C ASP A 105 6.64 18.66 2.16
N LEU A 106 6.86 17.38 2.41
CA LEU A 106 6.25 16.29 1.63
C LEU A 106 5.16 15.59 2.42
N LEU A 107 4.05 15.31 1.74
CA LEU A 107 2.93 14.53 2.27
C LEU A 107 2.53 13.48 1.25
N ILE A 108 2.37 12.24 1.68
CA ILE A 108 1.78 11.19 0.86
C ILE A 108 0.32 11.02 1.29
N ALA A 109 -0.62 11.19 0.36
CA ALA A 109 -2.05 11.02 0.60
C ALA A 109 -2.59 9.94 -0.34
N SER A 110 -3.17 8.89 0.21
CA SER A 110 -3.66 7.74 -0.55
C SER A 110 -4.90 7.15 0.10
N GLY A 111 -5.79 6.57 -0.72
CA GLY A 111 -6.92 5.77 -0.23
C GLY A 111 -6.52 4.38 0.28
N ALA A 112 -5.27 3.96 0.09
CA ALA A 112 -4.79 2.67 0.58
C ALA A 112 -4.77 2.61 2.11
N LEU A 113 -4.69 1.38 2.66
CA LEU A 113 -4.64 1.16 4.11
C LEU A 113 -3.47 1.92 4.73
N ASP A 114 -3.70 2.58 5.85
CA ASP A 114 -2.75 3.49 6.48
C ASP A 114 -1.39 2.86 6.79
N PHE A 115 -1.35 1.60 7.24
CA PHE A 115 -0.09 0.93 7.54
C PHE A 115 0.74 0.65 6.27
N ILE A 116 0.10 0.46 5.12
CA ILE A 116 0.81 0.34 3.83
C ILE A 116 1.37 1.69 3.42
N VAL A 117 0.57 2.75 3.49
CA VAL A 117 1.01 4.11 3.16
C VAL A 117 2.17 4.52 4.06
N GLN A 118 2.08 4.24 5.35
CA GLN A 118 3.15 4.49 6.32
C GLN A 118 4.45 3.78 5.96
N GLY A 119 4.34 2.51 5.56
CA GLY A 119 5.52 1.73 5.15
C GLY A 119 6.26 2.36 3.98
N PHE A 120 5.54 2.79 2.95
CA PHE A 120 6.14 3.47 1.82
C PHE A 120 6.65 4.87 2.17
N ALA A 121 5.92 5.62 2.99
CA ALA A 121 6.39 6.93 3.48
C ALA A 121 7.74 6.79 4.21
N ASN A 122 7.86 5.79 5.08
CA ASN A 122 9.12 5.50 5.78
C ASN A 122 10.23 5.12 4.78
N TYR A 123 9.91 4.31 3.79
CA TYR A 123 10.88 3.91 2.77
C TYR A 123 11.38 5.10 1.96
N PHE A 124 10.51 6.03 1.60
CA PHE A 124 10.86 7.25 0.84
C PHE A 124 11.43 8.37 1.72
N GLY A 125 11.42 8.22 3.04
CA GLY A 125 11.88 9.28 3.95
C GLY A 125 10.89 10.45 4.07
N VAL A 126 9.60 10.20 3.84
CA VAL A 126 8.54 11.21 3.97
C VAL A 126 7.89 11.07 5.33
N ASP A 127 7.89 12.16 6.11
CA ASP A 127 7.44 12.11 7.52
C ASP A 127 5.92 12.11 7.67
N GLU A 128 5.19 12.70 6.73
CA GLU A 128 3.75 12.86 6.85
C GLU A 128 3.01 12.05 5.78
N PHE A 129 1.94 11.38 6.23
CA PHE A 129 1.11 10.58 5.34
C PHE A 129 -0.35 10.58 5.80
N ILE A 130 -1.25 10.32 4.85
CA ILE A 130 -2.67 10.08 5.08
C ILE A 130 -3.06 8.82 4.32
N GLY A 131 -3.71 7.89 5.00
CA GLY A 131 -4.25 6.67 4.42
C GLY A 131 -5.62 6.36 4.99
N THR A 132 -6.24 5.27 4.53
CA THR A 132 -7.47 4.78 5.14
C THR A 132 -7.15 4.20 6.51
N LYS A 133 -7.77 4.76 7.54
CA LYS A 133 -7.47 4.40 8.94
C LYS A 133 -7.91 3.00 9.29
N THR A 134 -7.01 2.29 9.97
CA THR A 134 -7.28 0.97 10.56
C THR A 134 -7.09 1.05 12.07
N GLU A 135 -7.73 0.13 12.80
CA GLU A 135 -7.65 0.06 14.25
C GLU A 135 -7.03 -1.28 14.68
N PHE A 136 -6.10 -1.20 15.61
CA PHE A 136 -5.50 -2.38 16.24
C PHE A 136 -6.05 -2.50 17.68
N VAL A 137 -6.74 -3.59 17.95
CA VAL A 137 -7.33 -3.90 19.24
C VAL A 137 -6.61 -5.05 19.94
#